data_3b88197ef4d83f1bd347a1f1e0bbd30b
#
_entry.id   3b88197ef4d83f1bd347a1f1e0bbd30b
#
_cell.length_a   1.000
_cell.length_b   1.000
_cell.length_c   1.000
_cell.angle_alpha   90.00
_cell.angle_beta   90.00
_cell.angle_gamma   90.00
#
_symmetry.space_group_name_H-M   'P 1'
#
loop_
_entity.id
_entity.type
_entity.pdbx_description
1 polymer ?
#
loop_
_entity_poly.entity_id
_entity_poly.type
_entity_poly.pdbx_seq_one_letter_code
_entity_poly.pdbx_strand_id
1 'polypeptide(L)'
;MVNNIVLMKISLFLARLLGAYSLLIWVRIILSWIFPNPQRTNWLYWVGRLTDPYLNLFKGTKSTIGRLDFSPIFAIGVVAVLESILQYYGYYGTLTLGMVLAVFLSAFWSYGLSIYFWILFFALVFKTISSFSRNSAMWNAAGAMGEAARPVTDFVRS
;
A
#
# COMPACT_ATOMS: atom_id res chain seq x y z
N MET A 1 7.06 -19.60 -32.24
CA MET A 1 5.70 -19.49 -31.64
C MET A 1 5.59 -20.19 -30.28
N VAL A 2 6.09 -21.42 -30.12
CA VAL A 2 5.96 -22.17 -28.85
C VAL A 2 6.63 -21.46 -27.67
N ASN A 3 7.81 -20.86 -27.86
CA ASN A 3 8.54 -20.16 -26.80
C ASN A 3 7.75 -18.95 -26.22
N ASN A 4 7.00 -18.22 -27.05
CA ASN A 4 6.22 -17.09 -26.55
C ASN A 4 5.06 -17.54 -25.66
N ILE A 5 4.38 -18.63 -26.00
CA ILE A 5 3.28 -19.17 -25.20
C ILE A 5 3.78 -19.65 -23.83
N VAL A 6 4.94 -20.27 -23.78
CA VAL A 6 5.56 -20.71 -22.51
C VAL A 6 5.90 -19.48 -21.66
N LEU A 7 6.53 -18.46 -22.25
CA LEU A 7 6.86 -17.22 -21.53
C LEU A 7 5.61 -16.50 -21.01
N MET A 8 4.53 -16.44 -21.80
CA MET A 8 3.26 -15.87 -21.37
C MET A 8 2.68 -16.61 -20.16
N LYS A 9 2.68 -17.96 -20.19
CA LYS A 9 2.21 -18.77 -19.05
C LYS A 9 3.05 -18.58 -17.81
N ILE A 10 4.38 -18.52 -17.96
CA ILE A 10 5.29 -18.24 -16.85
C ILE A 10 5.03 -16.86 -16.26
N SER A 11 4.84 -15.84 -17.10
CA SER A 11 4.51 -14.49 -16.63
C SER A 11 3.20 -14.43 -15.83
N LEU A 12 2.16 -15.12 -16.31
CA LEU A 12 0.89 -15.21 -15.57
C LEU A 12 1.05 -15.94 -14.23
N PHE A 13 1.85 -16.98 -14.21
CA PHE A 13 2.15 -17.70 -12.96
C PHE A 13 2.89 -16.80 -11.96
N LEU A 14 3.94 -16.09 -12.42
CA LEU A 14 4.67 -15.13 -11.59
C LEU A 14 3.78 -13.97 -11.11
N ALA A 15 2.90 -13.46 -11.97
CA ALA A 15 1.94 -12.44 -11.58
C ALA A 15 1.03 -12.91 -10.45
N ARG A 16 0.53 -14.15 -10.50
CA ARG A 16 -0.28 -14.73 -9.42
C ARG A 16 0.50 -14.89 -8.12
N LEU A 17 1.78 -15.25 -8.20
CA LEU A 17 2.66 -15.31 -7.02
C LEU A 17 2.88 -13.93 -6.41
N LEU A 18 3.08 -12.90 -7.23
CA LEU A 18 3.19 -11.52 -6.76
C LEU A 18 1.89 -11.02 -6.13
N GLY A 19 0.73 -11.35 -6.70
CA GLY A 19 -0.57 -11.04 -6.11
C GLY A 19 -0.77 -11.69 -4.73
N ALA A 20 -0.40 -12.97 -4.59
CA ALA A 20 -0.41 -13.66 -3.29
C ALA A 20 0.56 -13.00 -2.29
N TYR A 21 1.74 -12.59 -2.76
CA TYR A 21 2.72 -11.89 -1.94
C TYR A 21 2.23 -10.50 -1.51
N SER A 22 1.58 -9.75 -2.40
CA SER A 22 0.92 -8.50 -2.10
C SER A 22 -0.12 -8.65 -0.98
N LEU A 23 -0.90 -9.72 -1.01
CA LEU A 23 -1.86 -10.04 0.03
C LEU A 23 -1.18 -10.30 1.38
N LEU A 24 -0.04 -11.01 1.40
CA LEU A 24 0.75 -11.21 2.62
C LEU A 24 1.27 -9.87 3.19
N ILE A 25 1.69 -8.94 2.33
CA ILE A 25 2.10 -7.60 2.76
C ILE A 25 0.92 -6.86 3.40
N TRP A 26 -0.27 -6.91 2.80
CA TRP A 26 -1.48 -6.31 3.37
C TRP A 26 -1.80 -6.87 4.75
N VAL A 27 -1.80 -8.19 4.88
CA VAL A 27 -2.00 -8.87 6.18
C VAL A 27 -0.96 -8.40 7.19
N ARG A 28 0.30 -8.30 6.80
CA ARG A 28 1.39 -7.82 7.69
C ARG A 28 1.16 -6.40 8.19
N ILE A 29 0.70 -5.50 7.31
CA ILE A 29 0.42 -4.10 7.68
C ILE A 29 -0.73 -4.03 8.69
N ILE A 30 -1.84 -4.71 8.41
CA ILE A 30 -3.00 -4.75 9.30
C ILE A 30 -2.60 -5.34 10.67
N LEU A 31 -1.85 -6.43 10.66
CA LEU A 31 -1.38 -7.07 11.89
C LEU A 31 -0.42 -6.19 12.71
N SER A 32 0.38 -5.36 12.05
CA SER A 32 1.26 -4.42 12.74
C SER A 32 0.50 -3.34 13.53
N TRP A 33 -0.72 -3.03 13.11
CA TRP A 33 -1.59 -2.10 13.81
C TRP A 33 -2.30 -2.74 15.01
N ILE A 34 -2.70 -4.01 14.85
CA ILE A 34 -3.42 -4.75 15.89
C ILE A 34 -2.45 -5.28 16.97
N PHE A 35 -1.27 -5.74 16.54
CA PHE A 35 -0.26 -6.36 17.43
C PHE A 35 1.07 -5.62 17.27
N PRO A 36 1.34 -4.58 18.06
CA PRO A 36 2.60 -3.82 17.99
C PRO A 36 3.83 -4.64 18.38
N ASN A 37 3.67 -5.80 19.03
CA ASN A 37 4.74 -6.73 19.39
C ASN A 37 4.53 -8.12 18.76
N PRO A 38 5.00 -8.37 17.52
CA PRO A 38 4.76 -9.61 16.79
C PRO A 38 5.51 -10.84 17.33
N GLN A 39 6.42 -10.67 18.28
CA GLN A 39 7.28 -11.75 18.79
C GLN A 39 6.56 -12.83 19.60
N ARG A 40 5.27 -12.65 19.93
CA ARG A 40 4.51 -13.57 20.78
C ARG A 40 3.70 -14.64 20.06
N THR A 41 3.63 -14.61 18.72
CA THR A 41 2.79 -15.54 17.96
C THR A 41 3.58 -16.14 16.80
N ASN A 42 3.77 -17.46 16.79
CA ASN A 42 4.63 -18.16 15.82
C ASN A 42 4.32 -17.87 14.34
N TRP A 43 3.06 -17.77 13.94
CA TRP A 43 2.69 -17.53 12.54
C TRP A 43 2.95 -16.08 12.09
N LEU A 44 2.77 -15.10 12.99
CA LEU A 44 3.10 -13.69 12.76
C LEU A 44 4.58 -13.48 12.51
N TYR A 45 5.42 -14.23 13.20
CA TYR A 45 6.87 -14.23 13.01
C TYR A 45 7.23 -14.67 11.57
N TRP A 46 6.59 -15.72 11.06
CA TRP A 46 6.86 -16.21 9.70
C TRP A 46 6.41 -15.22 8.61
N VAL A 47 5.22 -14.61 8.78
CA VAL A 47 4.74 -13.56 7.87
C VAL A 47 5.72 -12.39 7.87
N GLY A 48 6.15 -11.92 9.05
CA GLY A 48 7.14 -10.86 9.17
C GLY A 48 8.46 -11.22 8.49
N ARG A 49 9.00 -12.41 8.75
CA ARG A 49 10.27 -12.86 8.15
C ARG A 49 10.24 -12.88 6.62
N LEU A 50 9.08 -13.14 6.03
CA LEU A 50 8.91 -13.16 4.58
C LEU A 50 8.74 -11.76 3.98
N THR A 51 8.06 -10.86 4.69
CA THR A 51 7.69 -9.54 4.19
C THR A 51 8.62 -8.41 4.67
N ASP A 52 9.19 -8.53 5.88
CA ASP A 52 10.03 -7.49 6.46
C ASP A 52 11.30 -7.16 5.64
N PRO A 53 12.03 -8.12 5.02
CA PRO A 53 13.19 -7.78 4.19
C PRO A 53 12.79 -6.90 3.00
N TYR A 54 11.64 -7.15 2.39
CA TYR A 54 11.13 -6.32 1.30
C TYR A 54 10.66 -4.94 1.80
N LEU A 55 9.88 -4.89 2.89
CA LEU A 55 9.39 -3.64 3.47
C LEU A 55 10.55 -2.76 3.98
N ASN A 56 11.63 -3.36 4.47
CA ASN A 56 12.81 -2.64 4.94
C ASN A 56 13.54 -1.89 3.82
N LEU A 57 13.43 -2.31 2.55
CA LEU A 57 13.98 -1.58 1.42
C LEU A 57 13.35 -0.18 1.29
N PHE A 58 12.11 -0.02 1.74
CA PHE A 58 11.36 1.25 1.67
C PHE A 58 11.42 2.04 2.99
N LYS A 59 11.87 1.42 4.10
CA LYS A 59 12.13 2.10 5.38
C LYS A 59 13.40 2.93 5.25
N GLY A 60 13.30 4.19 5.05
CA GLY A 60 14.46 5.08 4.89
C GLY A 60 14.25 6.14 3.81
N THR A 61 13.33 5.94 2.91
CA THR A 61 12.74 7.02 2.15
C THR A 61 11.97 7.92 3.13
N LYS A 62 12.16 9.25 3.01
CA LYS A 62 11.50 10.28 3.86
C LYS A 62 9.97 10.30 3.65
N SER A 63 9.33 9.15 3.75
CA SER A 63 7.89 8.94 3.54
C SER A 63 7.11 8.91 4.85
N THR A 64 7.72 9.38 5.95
CA THR A 64 7.03 9.61 7.21
C THR A 64 6.47 11.02 7.23
N ILE A 65 5.16 11.16 7.18
CA ILE A 65 4.46 12.43 7.38
C ILE A 65 3.88 12.39 8.82
N GLY A 66 4.50 13.14 9.71
CA GLY A 66 4.14 13.11 11.12
C GLY A 66 4.49 11.76 11.77
N ARG A 67 3.49 11.06 12.31
CA ARG A 67 3.61 9.73 12.94
C ARG A 67 3.26 8.56 12.02
N LEU A 68 2.80 8.84 10.80
CA LEU A 68 2.38 7.81 9.84
C LEU A 68 3.53 7.47 8.90
N ASP A 69 3.84 6.19 8.82
CA ASP A 69 4.83 5.64 7.89
C ASP A 69 4.11 5.18 6.61
N PHE A 70 4.35 5.90 5.50
CA PHE A 70 3.81 5.59 4.19
C PHE A 70 4.66 4.60 3.38
N SER A 71 5.80 4.16 3.94
CA SER A 71 6.69 3.19 3.29
C SER A 71 5.97 1.92 2.82
N PRO A 72 5.04 1.32 3.59
CA PRO A 72 4.32 0.13 3.15
C PRO A 72 3.45 0.36 1.90
N ILE A 73 2.93 1.57 1.73
CA ILE A 73 2.10 1.93 0.56
C ILE A 73 2.95 1.93 -0.71
N PHE A 74 4.15 2.51 -0.66
CA PHE A 74 5.10 2.45 -1.78
C PHE A 74 5.52 1.02 -2.08
N ALA A 75 5.76 0.21 -1.07
CA ALA A 75 6.11 -1.20 -1.23
C ALA A 75 5.01 -1.97 -1.99
N ILE A 76 3.75 -1.82 -1.57
CA ILE A 76 2.60 -2.44 -2.27
C ILE A 76 2.49 -1.91 -3.69
N GLY A 77 2.64 -0.60 -3.90
CA GLY A 77 2.58 0.02 -5.22
C GLY A 77 3.59 -0.59 -6.20
N VAL A 78 4.83 -0.82 -5.77
CA VAL A 78 5.86 -1.44 -6.61
C VAL A 78 5.50 -2.89 -6.97
N VAL A 79 5.03 -3.69 -6.01
CA VAL A 79 4.59 -5.08 -6.30
C VAL A 79 3.42 -5.07 -7.27
N ALA A 80 2.45 -4.17 -7.09
CA ALA A 80 1.28 -4.07 -7.95
C ALA A 80 1.64 -3.65 -9.39
N VAL A 81 2.61 -2.75 -9.56
CA VAL A 81 3.13 -2.40 -10.90
C VAL A 81 3.80 -3.61 -11.55
N LEU A 82 4.66 -4.32 -10.83
CA LEU A 82 5.33 -5.52 -11.35
C LEU A 82 4.31 -6.62 -11.70
N GLU A 83 3.34 -6.87 -10.84
CA GLU A 83 2.24 -7.80 -11.08
C GLU A 83 1.48 -7.43 -12.37
N SER A 84 1.10 -6.17 -12.51
CA SER A 84 0.36 -5.67 -13.68
C SER A 84 1.17 -5.83 -14.98
N ILE A 85 2.46 -5.49 -14.97
CA ILE A 85 3.34 -5.66 -16.14
C ILE A 85 3.41 -7.14 -16.55
N LEU A 86 3.58 -8.04 -15.59
CA LEU A 86 3.62 -9.48 -15.86
C LEU A 86 2.28 -10.01 -16.37
N GLN A 87 1.16 -9.52 -15.85
CA GLN A 87 -0.17 -9.85 -16.35
C GLN A 87 -0.35 -9.38 -17.79
N TYR A 88 -0.02 -8.13 -18.10
CA TYR A 88 -0.11 -7.61 -19.46
C TYR A 88 0.73 -8.41 -20.44
N TYR A 89 1.98 -8.72 -20.10
CA TYR A 89 2.80 -9.58 -20.94
C TYR A 89 2.22 -10.97 -21.10
N GLY A 90 1.69 -11.53 -20.03
CA GLY A 90 1.07 -12.86 -20.04
C GLY A 90 -0.20 -12.94 -20.90
N TYR A 91 -0.98 -11.85 -21.02
CA TYR A 91 -2.19 -11.83 -21.85
C TYR A 91 -1.91 -11.45 -23.31
N TYR A 92 -1.01 -10.51 -23.54
CA TYR A 92 -0.80 -9.93 -24.88
C TYR A 92 0.46 -10.42 -25.59
N GLY A 93 1.40 -11.05 -24.86
CA GLY A 93 2.66 -11.57 -25.40
C GLY A 93 3.66 -10.49 -25.84
N THR A 94 3.31 -9.22 -25.69
CA THR A 94 4.14 -8.07 -26.07
C THR A 94 4.08 -7.00 -24.98
N LEU A 95 5.22 -6.34 -24.76
CA LEU A 95 5.31 -5.17 -23.89
C LEU A 95 5.72 -3.98 -24.77
N THR A 96 4.87 -2.97 -24.82
CA THR A 96 5.21 -1.69 -25.42
C THR A 96 5.51 -0.67 -24.34
N LEU A 97 6.35 0.32 -24.64
CA LEU A 97 6.66 1.40 -23.71
C LEU A 97 5.38 2.13 -23.23
N GLY A 98 4.42 2.32 -24.15
CA GLY A 98 3.13 2.91 -23.80
C GLY A 98 2.32 2.11 -22.78
N MET A 99 2.33 0.76 -22.88
CA MET A 99 1.69 -0.11 -21.88
C MET A 99 2.35 0.01 -20.53
N VAL A 100 3.68 0.03 -20.46
CA VAL A 100 4.41 0.17 -19.21
C VAL A 100 4.10 1.52 -18.56
N LEU A 101 4.09 2.61 -19.34
CA LEU A 101 3.71 3.94 -18.85
C LEU A 101 2.25 3.99 -18.39
N ALA A 102 1.33 3.38 -19.11
CA ALA A 102 -0.07 3.30 -18.71
C ALA A 102 -0.27 2.55 -17.39
N VAL A 103 0.43 1.41 -17.21
CA VAL A 103 0.42 0.67 -15.94
C VAL A 103 0.98 1.52 -14.80
N PHE A 104 2.08 2.24 -15.05
CA PHE A 104 2.68 3.10 -14.04
C PHE A 104 1.74 4.24 -13.63
N LEU A 105 1.13 4.92 -14.60
CA LEU A 105 0.16 5.98 -14.35
C LEU A 105 -1.09 5.47 -13.63
N SER A 106 -1.62 4.31 -14.03
CA SER A 106 -2.78 3.70 -13.38
C SER A 106 -2.46 3.26 -11.94
N ALA A 107 -1.26 2.72 -11.71
CA ALA A 107 -0.81 2.36 -10.37
C ALA A 107 -0.62 3.60 -9.48
N PHE A 108 -0.01 4.66 -10.01
CA PHE A 108 0.13 5.93 -9.31
C PHE A 108 -1.24 6.52 -8.93
N TRP A 109 -2.19 6.49 -9.86
CA TRP A 109 -3.57 6.93 -9.60
C TRP A 109 -4.25 6.05 -8.54
N SER A 110 -4.23 4.73 -8.70
CA SER A 110 -4.95 3.80 -7.84
C SER A 110 -4.35 3.68 -6.44
N TYR A 111 -3.02 3.61 -6.33
CA TYR A 111 -2.33 3.39 -5.06
C TYR A 111 -1.83 4.68 -4.41
N GLY A 112 -1.54 5.73 -5.19
CA GLY A 112 -1.13 7.02 -4.66
C GLY A 112 -2.33 7.87 -4.22
N LEU A 113 -3.16 8.28 -5.18
CA LEU A 113 -4.26 9.21 -4.90
C LEU A 113 -5.42 8.56 -4.18
N SER A 114 -5.78 7.31 -4.52
CA SER A 114 -6.90 6.61 -3.89
C SER A 114 -6.66 6.40 -2.39
N ILE A 115 -5.46 5.99 -2.00
CA ILE A 115 -5.11 5.82 -0.58
C ILE A 115 -5.15 7.15 0.16
N TYR A 116 -4.68 8.24 -0.46
CA TYR A 116 -4.76 9.55 0.13
C TYR A 116 -6.22 9.96 0.42
N PHE A 117 -7.14 9.73 -0.54
CA PHE A 117 -8.56 9.98 -0.33
C PHE A 117 -9.16 9.08 0.76
N TRP A 118 -8.77 7.81 0.87
CA TRP A 118 -9.21 6.92 1.93
C TRP A 118 -8.74 7.39 3.31
N ILE A 119 -7.47 7.80 3.44
CA ILE A 119 -6.94 8.36 4.68
C ILE A 119 -7.71 9.62 5.08
N LEU A 120 -7.96 10.51 4.12
CA LEU A 120 -8.71 11.75 4.35
C LEU A 120 -10.16 11.44 4.76
N PHE A 121 -10.81 10.48 4.10
CA PHE A 121 -12.15 10.02 4.45
C PHE A 121 -12.20 9.49 5.89
N PHE A 122 -11.31 8.58 6.26
CA PHE A 122 -11.24 8.05 7.62
C PHE A 122 -10.91 9.13 8.64
N ALA A 123 -10.01 10.07 8.33
CA ALA A 123 -9.71 11.20 9.20
C ALA A 123 -10.94 12.07 9.47
N LEU A 124 -11.75 12.35 8.45
CA LEU A 124 -12.99 13.09 8.59
C LEU A 124 -14.02 12.31 9.41
N VAL A 125 -14.21 11.02 9.15
CA VAL A 125 -15.12 10.15 9.90
C VAL A 125 -14.71 10.12 11.38
N PHE A 126 -13.43 9.90 11.68
CA PHE A 126 -12.92 9.90 13.05
C PHE A 126 -13.11 11.27 13.73
N LYS A 127 -12.85 12.36 13.02
CA LYS A 127 -13.08 13.72 13.53
C LYS A 127 -14.56 13.93 13.87
N THR A 128 -15.47 13.48 13.02
CA THR A 128 -16.92 13.59 13.25
C THR A 128 -17.36 12.78 14.45
N ILE A 129 -16.90 11.53 14.56
CA ILE A 129 -17.21 10.63 15.69
C ILE A 129 -16.61 11.18 17.00
N SER A 130 -15.38 11.68 16.98
CA SER A 130 -14.73 12.26 18.14
C SER A 130 -15.40 13.55 18.62
N SER A 131 -15.96 14.33 17.70
CA SER A 131 -16.77 15.50 18.03
C SER A 131 -18.06 15.14 18.79
N PHE A 132 -18.59 13.96 18.56
CA PHE A 132 -19.78 13.43 19.25
C PHE A 132 -19.44 12.69 20.55
N SER A 133 -18.24 12.16 20.66
CA SER A 133 -17.78 11.40 21.83
C SER A 133 -16.84 12.23 22.70
N ARG A 134 -17.19 12.46 23.96
CA ARG A 134 -16.37 13.19 24.95
C ARG A 134 -15.16 12.39 25.47
N ASN A 135 -14.70 11.36 24.75
CA ASN A 135 -13.63 10.47 25.21
C ASN A 135 -12.25 10.99 24.78
N SER A 136 -11.37 11.29 25.75
CA SER A 136 -10.02 11.85 25.55
C SER A 136 -9.11 11.01 24.64
N ALA A 137 -9.27 9.68 24.65
CA ALA A 137 -8.48 8.78 23.79
C ALA A 137 -8.79 8.98 22.29
N MET A 138 -10.06 9.23 21.95
CA MET A 138 -10.49 9.51 20.58
C MET A 138 -10.03 10.90 20.10
N TRP A 139 -9.94 11.89 20.99
CA TRP A 139 -9.39 13.22 20.69
C TRP A 139 -7.92 13.16 20.28
N ASN A 140 -7.14 12.35 20.97
CA ASN A 140 -5.71 12.15 20.64
C ASN A 140 -5.51 11.46 19.30
N ALA A 141 -6.34 10.46 18.96
CA ALA A 141 -6.31 9.80 17.67
C ALA A 141 -6.75 10.73 16.53
N ALA A 142 -7.82 11.52 16.75
CA ALA A 142 -8.30 12.50 15.78
C ALA A 142 -7.30 13.64 15.54
N GLY A 143 -6.55 14.05 16.56
CA GLY A 143 -5.47 15.03 16.45
C GLY A 143 -4.33 14.55 15.56
N ALA A 144 -3.89 13.31 15.72
CA ALA A 144 -2.82 12.72 14.92
C ALA A 144 -3.22 12.56 13.43
N MET A 145 -4.49 12.22 13.16
CA MET A 145 -5.03 12.15 11.80
C MET A 145 -5.30 13.53 11.20
N GLY A 146 -5.67 14.52 12.02
CA GLY A 146 -5.88 15.90 11.58
C GLY A 146 -4.58 16.56 11.09
N GLU A 147 -3.42 16.19 11.64
CA GLU A 147 -2.12 16.65 11.15
C GLU A 147 -1.82 16.14 9.74
N ALA A 148 -2.22 14.93 9.40
CA ALA A 148 -2.07 14.40 8.05
C ALA A 148 -2.97 15.12 7.01
N ALA A 149 -4.07 15.72 7.45
CA ALA A 149 -5.00 16.47 6.60
C ALA A 149 -4.67 17.99 6.52
N ARG A 150 -3.73 18.52 7.31
CA ARG A 150 -3.36 19.96 7.34
C ARG A 150 -3.01 20.54 5.97
N PRO A 151 -2.20 19.88 5.09
CA PRO A 151 -1.86 20.49 3.82
C PRO A 151 -3.07 20.79 2.94
N VAL A 152 -4.16 20.02 3.07
CA VAL A 152 -5.40 20.27 2.32
C VAL A 152 -6.24 21.38 2.96
N THR A 153 -6.32 21.42 4.28
CA THR A 153 -7.09 22.46 4.98
C THR A 153 -6.45 23.83 4.85
N ASP A 154 -5.13 23.90 4.77
CA ASP A 154 -4.40 25.15 4.58
C ASP A 154 -4.54 25.68 3.15
N PHE A 155 -4.58 24.78 2.17
CA PHE A 155 -4.83 25.14 0.76
C PHE A 155 -6.25 25.70 0.54
N VAL A 156 -7.26 25.19 1.25
CA VAL A 156 -8.65 25.67 1.15
C VAL A 156 -8.85 27.01 1.87
N ARG A 157 -7.97 27.36 2.81
CA ARG A 157 -8.05 28.63 3.56
C ARG A 157 -7.27 29.79 2.92
N SER A 158 -6.37 29.51 1.97
CA SER A 158 -5.66 30.52 1.19
C SER A 158 -6.50 30.98 -0.02
#